data_6403ee0d46244e5f4bb6d03219317559
#
_entry.id   6403ee0d46244e5f4bb6d03219317559
#
_cell.length_a   1.000
_cell.length_b   1.000
_cell.length_c   1.000
_cell.angle_alpha   90.00
_cell.angle_beta   90.00
_cell.angle_gamma   90.00
#
_symmetry.space_group_name_H-M   'P 1'
#
loop_
_entity.id
_entity.type
_entity.pdbx_description
1 polymer ?
#
loop_
_entity_poly.entity_id
_entity_poly.type
_entity_poly.pdbx_seq_one_letter_code
_entity_poly.pdbx_strand_id
1 'polypeptide(L)'
;MGKKVVIIGAGVSGLSAGIYALQAGYSVEIYEKNKMPGGECTGWNRQGYHIDNCINFLVGCNKDEQLYKMWENLGVISDSLKIYREPYFYCMNMDGITLHLWRNLEKARKEFLELAPEDTKELNLFFDCVKTLECIKPPCDISIAHMNLIQFIKLGMSMKDANKAIKEYGKQPMEEFVNRFKNHYIRAMFKNYFNSNFNALSFVASYAFFTSNTAAIPEGGSVGLVGRMLAKFESLGGKLHLGINIVKINIVDSQVVSILGNNGEVIKSDNYIWCADPHSLFYDLIDEKYLDKNLRYMYDNPQGYVSNTCYQVAFGIATEEDLKLPKGSIIFPCDEYDVAGETHNFCGMRFFDYDETLFPMEKRVIQCNILQNDENYAYWFGLKNNISLYNQEKQRLADDLRLRIEKKYPQLEGKLIVLGTYSPVTFTTWCNAYKGGYMSFNPQKGYKNKYVKSTIKGLNNLYLASQWIQTGGGLPIAAASGKFAIDIMKSSR
;
A
#
# COMPACT_ATOMS: atom_id res chain seq x y z
N MET A 1 -1.38 -33.32 -19.71
CA MET A 1 -0.90 -32.31 -18.74
C MET A 1 -1.63 -31.00 -19.00
N GLY A 2 -2.06 -30.29 -17.96
CA GLY A 2 -2.66 -28.95 -18.11
C GLY A 2 -1.66 -27.98 -18.70
N LYS A 3 -2.15 -26.90 -19.38
CA LYS A 3 -1.28 -25.84 -19.87
C LYS A 3 -0.46 -25.23 -18.73
N LYS A 4 0.78 -24.85 -19.02
CA LYS A 4 1.70 -24.27 -18.05
C LYS A 4 1.54 -22.74 -18.02
N VAL A 5 1.59 -22.16 -16.84
CA VAL A 5 1.65 -20.70 -16.59
C VAL A 5 2.90 -20.40 -15.80
N VAL A 6 3.70 -19.47 -16.30
CA VAL A 6 4.84 -18.90 -15.58
C VAL A 6 4.50 -17.48 -15.13
N ILE A 7 4.73 -17.20 -13.85
CA ILE A 7 4.44 -15.91 -13.22
C ILE A 7 5.76 -15.26 -12.82
N ILE A 8 5.92 -13.99 -13.12
CA ILE A 8 7.11 -13.19 -12.80
C ILE A 8 6.77 -12.24 -11.65
N GLY A 9 7.37 -12.48 -10.48
CA GLY A 9 7.15 -11.76 -9.24
C GLY A 9 6.24 -12.53 -8.28
N ALA A 10 6.72 -12.77 -7.04
CA ALA A 10 6.00 -13.43 -5.95
C ALA A 10 5.41 -12.44 -4.92
N GLY A 11 5.03 -11.23 -5.36
CA GLY A 11 4.22 -10.33 -4.56
C GLY A 11 2.78 -10.82 -4.42
N VAL A 12 1.92 -10.06 -3.73
CA VAL A 12 0.51 -10.41 -3.51
C VAL A 12 -0.24 -10.68 -4.83
N SER A 13 0.03 -9.92 -5.89
CA SER A 13 -0.57 -10.15 -7.21
C SER A 13 -0.13 -11.47 -7.84
N GLY A 14 1.17 -11.81 -7.73
CA GLY A 14 1.70 -13.06 -8.29
C GLY A 14 1.23 -14.30 -7.55
N LEU A 15 1.23 -14.26 -6.22
CA LEU A 15 0.67 -15.34 -5.40
C LEU A 15 -0.83 -15.52 -5.65
N SER A 16 -1.58 -14.42 -5.78
CA SER A 16 -3.00 -14.47 -6.14
C SER A 16 -3.21 -15.09 -7.52
N ALA A 17 -2.49 -14.61 -8.56
CA ALA A 17 -2.56 -15.18 -9.90
C ALA A 17 -2.22 -16.68 -9.88
N GLY A 18 -1.19 -17.08 -9.12
CA GLY A 18 -0.78 -18.48 -8.99
C GLY A 18 -1.88 -19.35 -8.39
N ILE A 19 -2.49 -18.93 -7.28
CA ILE A 19 -3.58 -19.65 -6.62
C ILE A 19 -4.77 -19.83 -7.57
N TYR A 20 -5.24 -18.74 -8.22
CA TYR A 20 -6.36 -18.81 -9.16
C TYR A 20 -6.03 -19.62 -10.41
N ALA A 21 -4.77 -19.62 -10.91
CA ALA A 21 -4.36 -20.44 -12.04
C ALA A 21 -4.35 -21.94 -11.67
N LEU A 22 -3.83 -22.30 -10.49
CA LEU A 22 -3.88 -23.69 -10.00
C LEU A 22 -5.30 -24.18 -9.81
N GLN A 23 -6.18 -23.37 -9.21
CA GLN A 23 -7.62 -23.68 -9.08
C GLN A 23 -8.32 -23.84 -10.43
N ALA A 24 -7.82 -23.19 -11.49
CA ALA A 24 -8.31 -23.33 -12.86
C ALA A 24 -7.68 -24.54 -13.61
N GLY A 25 -6.84 -25.35 -12.96
CA GLY A 25 -6.26 -26.58 -13.53
C GLY A 25 -4.99 -26.36 -14.35
N TYR A 26 -4.31 -25.21 -14.21
CA TYR A 26 -3.00 -24.98 -14.82
C TYR A 26 -1.88 -25.55 -13.95
N SER A 27 -0.75 -25.90 -14.57
CA SER A 27 0.53 -26.06 -13.87
C SER A 27 1.19 -24.70 -13.71
N VAL A 28 1.64 -24.35 -12.52
CA VAL A 28 2.11 -22.98 -12.21
C VAL A 28 3.48 -22.98 -11.57
N GLU A 29 4.36 -22.13 -12.10
CA GLU A 29 5.64 -21.79 -11.51
C GLU A 29 5.77 -20.27 -11.37
N ILE A 30 6.22 -19.81 -10.18
CA ILE A 30 6.48 -18.40 -9.90
C ILE A 30 7.99 -18.18 -9.78
N TYR A 31 8.51 -17.14 -10.44
CA TYR A 31 9.91 -16.72 -10.36
C TYR A 31 10.01 -15.37 -9.67
N GLU A 32 10.80 -15.30 -8.60
CA GLU A 32 11.00 -14.14 -7.75
C GLU A 32 12.49 -13.76 -7.68
N LYS A 33 12.79 -12.48 -7.88
CA LYS A 33 14.19 -11.98 -7.84
C LYS A 33 14.80 -12.00 -6.45
N ASN A 34 13.98 -11.81 -5.41
CA ASN A 34 14.43 -11.80 -4.02
C ASN A 34 14.51 -13.22 -3.45
N LYS A 35 15.20 -13.33 -2.32
CA LYS A 35 15.32 -14.59 -1.55
C LYS A 35 14.07 -14.90 -0.70
N MET A 36 13.05 -14.06 -0.76
CA MET A 36 11.77 -14.23 -0.07
C MET A 36 10.63 -13.64 -0.90
N PRO A 37 9.41 -14.21 -0.83
CA PRO A 37 8.24 -13.68 -1.49
C PRO A 37 7.65 -12.48 -0.73
N GLY A 38 6.66 -11.82 -1.35
CA GLY A 38 5.85 -10.77 -0.74
C GLY A 38 5.91 -9.43 -1.48
N GLY A 39 7.00 -9.17 -2.21
CA GLY A 39 7.20 -7.86 -2.83
C GLY A 39 7.27 -6.77 -1.76
N GLU A 40 6.40 -5.77 -1.84
CA GLU A 40 6.29 -4.71 -0.83
C GLU A 40 5.54 -5.14 0.43
N CYS A 41 4.67 -6.15 0.33
CA CYS A 41 4.00 -6.76 1.48
C CYS A 41 4.98 -7.70 2.19
N THR A 42 5.89 -7.12 2.96
CA THR A 42 7.01 -7.82 3.57
C THR A 42 7.32 -7.28 4.97
N GLY A 43 8.21 -7.93 5.65
CA GLY A 43 8.78 -7.51 6.91
C GLY A 43 10.07 -8.29 7.16
N TRP A 44 10.83 -7.91 8.14
CA TRP A 44 12.09 -8.56 8.47
C TRP A 44 12.46 -8.37 9.94
N ASN A 45 13.39 -9.19 10.40
CA ASN A 45 13.88 -9.12 11.77
C ASN A 45 15.24 -8.40 11.82
N ARG A 46 15.42 -7.54 12.82
CA ARG A 46 16.68 -6.86 13.14
C ARG A 46 16.91 -6.89 14.66
N GLN A 47 18.03 -7.38 15.09
CA GLN A 47 18.40 -7.44 16.52
C GLN A 47 17.32 -8.12 17.40
N GLY A 48 16.57 -9.08 16.83
CA GLY A 48 15.48 -9.77 17.51
C GLY A 48 14.14 -9.03 17.52
N TYR A 49 14.05 -7.84 16.92
CA TYR A 49 12.79 -7.11 16.71
C TYR A 49 12.21 -7.43 15.34
N HIS A 50 10.88 -7.52 15.26
CA HIS A 50 10.17 -7.62 13.99
C HIS A 50 9.82 -6.23 13.45
N ILE A 51 10.07 -5.98 12.17
CA ILE A 51 9.69 -4.75 11.47
C ILE A 51 8.67 -5.14 10.40
N ASP A 52 7.43 -4.72 10.56
CA ASP A 52 6.39 -4.87 9.53
C ASP A 52 6.44 -3.68 8.57
N ASN A 53 6.52 -3.92 7.27
CA ASN A 53 6.76 -2.84 6.30
C ASN A 53 5.51 -2.35 5.56
N CYS A 54 4.41 -3.10 5.53
CA CYS A 54 3.35 -2.81 4.57
C CYS A 54 1.99 -2.53 5.22
N ILE A 55 1.50 -3.45 6.06
CA ILE A 55 0.11 -3.40 6.51
C ILE A 55 -0.08 -2.37 7.63
N ASN A 56 -0.61 -1.19 7.30
CA ASN A 56 -1.23 -0.34 8.30
C ASN A 56 -2.64 -0.86 8.66
N PHE A 57 -3.38 -1.30 7.66
CA PHE A 57 -4.62 -2.08 7.75
C PHE A 57 -4.88 -2.76 6.40
N LEU A 58 -5.54 -3.90 6.44
CA LEU A 58 -6.04 -4.62 5.27
C LEU A 58 -7.53 -4.32 5.13
N VAL A 59 -7.96 -3.85 3.94
CA VAL A 59 -9.37 -3.68 3.60
C VAL A 59 -9.96 -5.02 3.16
N GLY A 60 -11.20 -5.30 3.54
CA GLY A 60 -11.89 -6.56 3.25
C GLY A 60 -11.89 -7.55 4.41
N CYS A 61 -11.73 -7.07 5.66
CA CYS A 61 -11.80 -7.89 6.86
C CYS A 61 -13.20 -8.00 7.48
N ASN A 62 -14.24 -7.60 6.75
CA ASN A 62 -15.63 -7.79 7.16
C ASN A 62 -16.23 -8.98 6.41
N LYS A 63 -16.77 -9.99 7.13
CA LYS A 63 -17.24 -11.27 6.60
C LYS A 63 -18.35 -11.16 5.54
N ASP A 64 -19.13 -10.08 5.58
CA ASP A 64 -20.24 -9.85 4.65
C ASP A 64 -19.78 -9.33 3.27
N GLU A 65 -18.48 -9.13 3.07
CA GLU A 65 -17.94 -8.53 1.84
C GLU A 65 -17.38 -9.58 0.88
N GLN A 66 -17.50 -9.31 -0.43
CA GLN A 66 -16.87 -10.15 -1.45
C GLN A 66 -15.34 -10.16 -1.35
N LEU A 67 -14.78 -9.04 -0.92
CA LEU A 67 -13.34 -8.92 -0.71
C LEU A 67 -12.86 -9.85 0.43
N TYR A 68 -13.65 -10.05 1.48
CA TYR A 68 -13.38 -11.05 2.52
C TYR A 68 -13.28 -12.45 1.93
N LYS A 69 -14.26 -12.83 1.09
CA LYS A 69 -14.27 -14.15 0.42
C LYS A 69 -13.07 -14.34 -0.50
N MET A 70 -12.60 -13.27 -1.15
CA MET A 70 -11.37 -13.31 -1.93
C MET A 70 -10.16 -13.58 -1.03
N TRP A 71 -10.03 -12.87 0.09
CA TRP A 71 -8.94 -13.08 1.04
C TRP A 71 -8.97 -14.50 1.64
N GLU A 72 -10.15 -15.02 1.95
CA GLU A 72 -10.35 -16.39 2.43
C GLU A 72 -9.92 -17.41 1.38
N ASN A 73 -10.33 -17.25 0.12
CA ASN A 73 -9.91 -18.12 -0.99
C ASN A 73 -8.39 -18.11 -1.21
N LEU A 74 -7.76 -16.97 -0.98
CA LEU A 74 -6.30 -16.82 -1.07
C LEU A 74 -5.57 -17.34 0.17
N GLY A 75 -6.28 -17.78 1.21
CA GLY A 75 -5.73 -18.27 2.47
C GLY A 75 -5.29 -17.16 3.43
N VAL A 76 -5.54 -15.89 3.13
CA VAL A 76 -5.10 -14.73 3.93
C VAL A 76 -5.80 -14.67 5.28
N ILE A 77 -7.11 -14.90 5.28
CA ILE A 77 -7.98 -14.89 6.46
C ILE A 77 -8.77 -16.19 6.56
N SER A 78 -9.19 -16.52 7.76
CA SER A 78 -10.09 -17.64 8.06
C SER A 78 -10.89 -17.34 9.32
N ASP A 79 -11.90 -18.13 9.61
CA ASP A 79 -12.70 -17.97 10.82
C ASP A 79 -11.90 -18.16 12.13
N SER A 80 -10.82 -18.94 12.09
CA SER A 80 -9.94 -19.19 13.24
C SER A 80 -8.83 -18.15 13.40
N LEU A 81 -8.57 -17.31 12.38
CA LEU A 81 -7.51 -16.33 12.42
C LEU A 81 -7.90 -15.11 13.25
N LYS A 82 -7.04 -14.68 14.14
CA LYS A 82 -7.24 -13.45 14.91
C LYS A 82 -7.11 -12.22 14.01
N ILE A 83 -8.08 -11.32 14.12
CA ILE A 83 -8.13 -10.06 13.38
C ILE A 83 -8.11 -8.91 14.37
N TYR A 84 -7.05 -8.12 14.34
CA TYR A 84 -6.86 -6.98 15.22
C TYR A 84 -7.54 -5.74 14.67
N ARG A 85 -8.30 -5.04 15.52
CA ARG A 85 -8.99 -3.79 15.18
C ARG A 85 -8.58 -2.69 16.14
N GLU A 86 -7.75 -1.79 15.66
CA GLU A 86 -7.36 -0.61 16.43
C GLU A 86 -8.58 0.27 16.73
N PRO A 87 -8.64 0.92 17.91
CA PRO A 87 -9.81 1.69 18.32
C PRO A 87 -9.98 3.00 17.57
N TYR A 88 -8.94 3.52 16.95
CA TYR A 88 -8.94 4.75 16.15
C TYR A 88 -8.01 4.61 14.93
N PHE A 89 -8.28 5.40 13.89
CA PHE A 89 -7.52 5.44 12.65
C PHE A 89 -6.13 6.06 12.90
N TYR A 90 -6.13 7.23 13.53
CA TYR A 90 -4.96 7.83 14.17
C TYR A 90 -5.42 8.88 15.18
N CYS A 91 -4.51 9.33 16.03
CA CYS A 91 -4.75 10.43 16.95
C CYS A 91 -3.69 11.53 16.80
N MET A 92 -4.02 12.72 17.26
CA MET A 92 -3.07 13.84 17.40
C MET A 92 -2.97 14.23 18.86
N ASN A 93 -1.75 14.45 19.35
CA ASN A 93 -1.52 15.03 20.67
C ASN A 93 -0.80 16.37 20.54
N MET A 94 -1.49 17.45 20.83
CA MET A 94 -1.00 18.83 20.72
C MET A 94 -1.49 19.66 21.90
N ASP A 95 -0.60 20.41 22.56
CA ASP A 95 -0.90 21.31 23.69
C ASP A 95 -1.71 20.67 24.84
N GLY A 96 -1.43 19.39 25.11
CA GLY A 96 -2.16 18.62 26.13
C GLY A 96 -3.50 18.06 25.68
N ILE A 97 -3.97 18.42 24.49
CA ILE A 97 -5.19 17.89 23.88
C ILE A 97 -4.85 16.65 23.05
N THR A 98 -5.63 15.58 23.24
CA THR A 98 -5.55 14.39 22.37
C THR A 98 -6.84 14.24 21.60
N LEU A 99 -6.79 14.31 20.28
CA LEU A 99 -7.94 14.22 19.38
C LEU A 99 -7.84 12.93 18.55
N HIS A 100 -8.95 12.18 18.45
CA HIS A 100 -8.94 10.86 17.83
C HIS A 100 -9.92 10.74 16.66
N LEU A 101 -9.49 10.18 15.55
CA LEU A 101 -10.41 9.63 14.56
C LEU A 101 -10.81 8.20 14.97
N TRP A 102 -11.76 8.13 15.90
CA TRP A 102 -12.24 6.87 16.47
C TRP A 102 -12.86 5.96 15.40
N ARG A 103 -12.74 4.64 15.58
CA ARG A 103 -13.49 3.66 14.79
C ARG A 103 -15.01 3.84 14.97
N ASN A 104 -15.45 4.20 16.17
CA ASN A 104 -16.82 4.62 16.39
C ASN A 104 -17.01 6.06 15.89
N LEU A 105 -17.67 6.19 14.73
CA LEU A 105 -17.84 7.47 14.03
C LEU A 105 -18.56 8.52 14.86
N GLU A 106 -19.58 8.13 15.63
CA GLU A 106 -20.34 9.08 16.46
C GLU A 106 -19.53 9.58 17.67
N LYS A 107 -18.67 8.72 18.22
CA LYS A 107 -17.70 9.13 19.25
C LYS A 107 -16.72 10.16 18.70
N ALA A 108 -16.19 9.94 17.49
CA ALA A 108 -15.31 10.91 16.85
C ALA A 108 -16.04 12.22 16.57
N ARG A 109 -17.23 12.16 15.99
CA ARG A 109 -18.07 13.33 15.71
C ARG A 109 -18.27 14.18 16.95
N LYS A 110 -18.65 13.54 18.06
CA LYS A 110 -18.86 14.23 19.35
C LYS A 110 -17.60 14.94 19.84
N GLU A 111 -16.46 14.23 19.88
CA GLU A 111 -15.17 14.77 20.33
C GLU A 111 -14.74 15.99 19.49
N PHE A 112 -14.93 15.93 18.16
CA PHE A 112 -14.58 17.03 17.25
C PHE A 112 -15.50 18.23 17.40
N LEU A 113 -16.82 18.03 17.56
CA LEU A 113 -17.79 19.10 17.73
C LEU A 113 -17.64 19.81 19.08
N GLU A 114 -17.28 19.08 20.14
CA GLU A 114 -16.99 19.65 21.47
C GLU A 114 -15.71 20.51 21.43
N LEU A 115 -14.69 20.10 20.67
CA LEU A 115 -13.43 20.84 20.54
C LEU A 115 -13.57 22.08 19.62
N ALA A 116 -14.35 21.98 18.55
CA ALA A 116 -14.41 22.97 17.49
C ALA A 116 -15.86 23.34 17.12
N PRO A 117 -16.64 23.99 18.03
CA PRO A 117 -18.01 24.37 17.76
C PRO A 117 -18.13 25.38 16.60
N GLU A 118 -17.10 26.20 16.33
CA GLU A 118 -17.01 27.13 15.20
C GLU A 118 -16.97 26.43 13.84
N ASP A 119 -16.63 25.16 13.79
CA ASP A 119 -16.54 24.32 12.58
C ASP A 119 -17.70 23.32 12.46
N THR A 120 -18.75 23.45 13.26
CA THR A 120 -19.88 22.51 13.34
C THR A 120 -20.42 22.11 11.96
N LYS A 121 -20.59 23.07 11.03
CA LYS A 121 -21.13 22.82 9.69
C LYS A 121 -20.20 21.91 8.89
N GLU A 122 -18.90 22.22 8.85
CA GLU A 122 -17.91 21.50 8.07
C GLU A 122 -17.62 20.11 8.67
N LEU A 123 -17.57 20.02 10.00
CA LEU A 123 -17.41 18.76 10.70
C LEU A 123 -18.59 17.81 10.47
N ASN A 124 -19.83 18.29 10.56
CA ASN A 124 -21.00 17.47 10.23
C ASN A 124 -20.96 16.99 8.78
N LEU A 125 -20.61 17.87 7.82
CA LEU A 125 -20.45 17.47 6.42
C LEU A 125 -19.38 16.40 6.24
N PHE A 126 -18.24 16.53 6.91
CA PHE A 126 -17.16 15.56 6.89
C PHE A 126 -17.62 14.20 7.40
N PHE A 127 -18.19 14.13 8.60
CA PHE A 127 -18.66 12.87 9.21
C PHE A 127 -19.82 12.24 8.44
N ASP A 128 -20.73 13.04 7.88
CA ASP A 128 -21.80 12.55 6.98
C ASP A 128 -21.21 11.92 5.71
N CYS A 129 -20.19 12.55 5.11
CA CYS A 129 -19.51 12.01 3.95
C CYS A 129 -18.76 10.71 4.28
N VAL A 130 -18.08 10.63 5.44
CA VAL A 130 -17.49 9.37 5.92
C VAL A 130 -18.56 8.28 5.97
N LYS A 131 -19.73 8.58 6.59
CA LYS A 131 -20.83 7.62 6.71
C LYS A 131 -21.35 7.13 5.35
N THR A 132 -21.49 8.02 4.38
CA THR A 132 -21.95 7.64 3.03
C THR A 132 -20.92 6.80 2.26
N LEU A 133 -19.62 6.94 2.58
CA LEU A 133 -18.55 6.15 1.94
C LEU A 133 -18.39 4.75 2.54
N GLU A 134 -18.99 4.44 3.69
CA GLU A 134 -18.95 3.09 4.28
C GLU A 134 -19.60 2.03 3.36
N CYS A 135 -20.43 2.44 2.39
CA CYS A 135 -21.01 1.54 1.40
C CYS A 135 -20.03 1.15 0.28
N ILE A 136 -18.91 1.87 0.11
CA ILE A 136 -17.94 1.60 -0.95
C ILE A 136 -17.24 0.27 -0.68
N LYS A 137 -17.34 -0.63 -1.66
CA LYS A 137 -16.65 -1.92 -1.67
C LYS A 137 -15.76 -1.99 -2.92
N PRO A 138 -14.43 -2.13 -2.75
CA PRO A 138 -13.54 -2.27 -3.90
C PRO A 138 -13.97 -3.46 -4.77
N PRO A 139 -14.13 -3.29 -6.09
CA PRO A 139 -14.51 -4.39 -6.97
C PRO A 139 -13.38 -5.43 -7.04
N CYS A 140 -13.73 -6.69 -6.76
CA CYS A 140 -12.78 -7.81 -6.80
C CYS A 140 -13.20 -8.95 -7.74
N ASP A 141 -14.36 -8.84 -8.37
CA ASP A 141 -14.87 -9.86 -9.31
C ASP A 141 -14.44 -9.61 -10.73
N ILE A 142 -14.46 -8.35 -11.18
CA ILE A 142 -14.08 -7.97 -12.53
C ILE A 142 -13.33 -6.64 -12.53
N SER A 143 -12.27 -6.56 -13.34
CA SER A 143 -11.53 -5.32 -13.54
C SER A 143 -12.41 -4.25 -14.20
N ILE A 144 -12.35 -3.03 -13.67
CA ILE A 144 -13.06 -1.86 -14.24
C ILE A 144 -12.66 -1.67 -15.72
N ALA A 145 -11.40 -1.94 -16.09
CA ALA A 145 -10.90 -1.84 -17.47
C ALA A 145 -11.58 -2.84 -18.45
N HIS A 146 -12.21 -3.88 -17.92
CA HIS A 146 -12.88 -4.93 -18.70
C HIS A 146 -14.41 -4.95 -18.51
N MET A 147 -14.97 -4.03 -17.71
CA MET A 147 -16.43 -3.93 -17.53
C MET A 147 -17.13 -3.53 -18.83
N ASN A 148 -18.24 -4.19 -19.11
CA ASN A 148 -19.18 -3.73 -20.12
C ASN A 148 -20.06 -2.60 -19.54
N LEU A 149 -20.86 -1.95 -20.41
CA LEU A 149 -21.70 -0.81 -20.02
C LEU A 149 -22.67 -1.13 -18.87
N ILE A 150 -23.28 -2.34 -18.90
CA ILE A 150 -24.24 -2.76 -17.86
C ILE A 150 -23.54 -2.92 -16.51
N GLN A 151 -22.35 -3.54 -16.49
CA GLN A 151 -21.57 -3.72 -15.28
C GLN A 151 -21.11 -2.38 -14.70
N PHE A 152 -20.70 -1.45 -15.57
CA PHE A 152 -20.30 -0.10 -15.18
C PHE A 152 -21.49 0.69 -14.59
N ILE A 153 -22.68 0.58 -15.17
CA ILE A 153 -23.91 1.20 -14.64
C ILE A 153 -24.25 0.59 -13.26
N LYS A 154 -24.18 -0.75 -13.11
CA LYS A 154 -24.42 -1.40 -11.82
C LYS A 154 -23.43 -0.94 -10.74
N LEU A 155 -22.15 -0.78 -11.08
CA LEU A 155 -21.16 -0.22 -10.18
C LEU A 155 -21.51 1.21 -9.78
N GLY A 156 -21.90 2.07 -10.73
CA GLY A 156 -22.35 3.44 -10.45
C GLY A 156 -23.58 3.48 -9.52
N MET A 157 -24.53 2.56 -9.72
CA MET A 157 -25.72 2.44 -8.87
C MET A 157 -25.36 1.99 -7.44
N SER A 158 -24.43 1.05 -7.28
CA SER A 158 -23.96 0.62 -5.94
C SER A 158 -23.22 1.71 -5.16
N MET A 159 -22.72 2.71 -5.86
CA MET A 159 -22.02 3.88 -5.28
C MET A 159 -22.96 5.10 -5.10
N LYS A 160 -24.27 4.94 -5.27
CA LYS A 160 -25.24 6.06 -5.24
C LYS A 160 -25.14 6.87 -3.96
N ASP A 161 -25.01 6.23 -2.81
CA ASP A 161 -24.93 6.90 -1.51
C ASP A 161 -23.60 7.63 -1.33
N ALA A 162 -22.53 7.13 -1.94
CA ALA A 162 -21.21 7.78 -1.95
C ALA A 162 -21.14 9.05 -2.82
N ASN A 163 -22.13 9.30 -3.69
CA ASN A 163 -22.10 10.41 -4.64
C ASN A 163 -21.98 11.79 -3.95
N LYS A 164 -22.54 11.95 -2.74
CA LYS A 164 -22.40 13.19 -1.95
C LYS A 164 -20.90 13.45 -1.66
N ALA A 165 -20.21 12.46 -1.09
CA ALA A 165 -18.79 12.59 -0.75
C ALA A 165 -17.90 12.70 -2.00
N ILE A 166 -18.21 11.96 -3.08
CA ILE A 166 -17.47 12.03 -4.36
C ILE A 166 -17.58 13.42 -5.00
N LYS A 167 -18.76 14.04 -4.97
CA LYS A 167 -18.95 15.39 -5.48
C LYS A 167 -18.24 16.44 -4.62
N GLU A 168 -18.27 16.25 -3.31
CA GLU A 168 -17.72 17.20 -2.33
C GLU A 168 -16.19 17.16 -2.34
N TYR A 169 -15.58 15.97 -2.27
CA TYR A 169 -14.14 15.81 -2.04
C TYR A 169 -13.38 15.23 -3.22
N GLY A 170 -14.06 14.72 -4.25
CA GLY A 170 -13.42 13.95 -5.34
C GLY A 170 -12.45 14.75 -6.22
N LYS A 171 -12.50 16.08 -6.19
CA LYS A 171 -11.60 16.96 -6.94
C LYS A 171 -10.82 17.91 -6.03
N GLN A 172 -10.88 17.72 -4.73
CA GLN A 172 -10.32 18.62 -3.74
C GLN A 172 -9.00 18.05 -3.21
N PRO A 173 -7.88 18.78 -3.30
CA PRO A 173 -6.65 18.40 -2.60
C PRO A 173 -6.79 18.61 -1.10
N MET A 174 -5.95 17.91 -0.30
CA MET A 174 -5.94 18.01 1.16
C MET A 174 -5.74 19.44 1.65
N GLU A 175 -4.93 20.25 0.99
CA GLU A 175 -4.73 21.65 1.36
C GLU A 175 -6.05 22.45 1.32
N GLU A 176 -6.85 22.32 0.26
CA GLU A 176 -8.15 22.99 0.15
C GLU A 176 -9.14 22.45 1.19
N PHE A 177 -9.13 21.14 1.44
CA PHE A 177 -9.97 20.51 2.47
C PHE A 177 -9.63 21.04 3.86
N VAL A 178 -8.37 21.09 4.24
CA VAL A 178 -7.89 21.58 5.54
C VAL A 178 -8.26 23.06 5.75
N ASN A 179 -8.19 23.88 4.69
CA ASN A 179 -8.50 25.31 4.75
C ASN A 179 -9.99 25.62 4.95
N ARG A 180 -10.87 24.62 4.90
CA ARG A 180 -12.30 24.78 5.23
C ARG A 180 -12.55 24.92 6.74
N PHE A 181 -11.63 24.44 7.59
CA PHE A 181 -11.74 24.48 9.03
C PHE A 181 -11.08 25.71 9.62
N LYS A 182 -11.68 26.29 10.65
CA LYS A 182 -11.19 27.45 11.38
C LYS A 182 -10.30 27.05 12.55
N ASN A 183 -10.70 25.97 13.26
CA ASN A 183 -10.02 25.49 14.44
C ASN A 183 -8.61 24.98 14.08
N HIS A 184 -7.60 25.47 14.78
CA HIS A 184 -6.21 25.16 14.47
C HIS A 184 -5.83 23.70 14.80
N TYR A 185 -6.46 23.06 15.81
CA TYR A 185 -6.24 21.65 16.11
C TYR A 185 -6.78 20.74 15.00
N ILE A 186 -8.00 21.04 14.51
CA ILE A 186 -8.59 20.30 13.39
C ILE A 186 -7.71 20.44 12.14
N ARG A 187 -7.29 21.66 11.83
CA ARG A 187 -6.38 21.92 10.71
C ARG A 187 -5.04 21.19 10.86
N ALA A 188 -4.43 21.25 12.05
CA ALA A 188 -3.17 20.57 12.32
C ALA A 188 -3.30 19.05 12.14
N MET A 189 -4.38 18.45 12.67
CA MET A 189 -4.62 17.02 12.55
C MET A 189 -4.76 16.58 11.11
N PHE A 190 -5.57 17.25 10.30
CA PHE A 190 -5.82 16.86 8.91
C PHE A 190 -4.64 17.16 7.97
N LYS A 191 -3.89 18.23 8.22
CA LYS A 191 -2.74 18.63 7.41
C LYS A 191 -1.56 17.66 7.51
N ASN A 192 -1.35 17.07 8.68
CA ASN A 192 -0.10 16.36 8.99
C ASN A 192 -0.20 14.84 8.90
N TYR A 193 -1.27 14.29 8.31
CA TYR A 193 -1.42 12.86 8.07
C TYR A 193 -1.14 12.46 6.61
N PHE A 194 -1.58 13.27 5.64
CA PHE A 194 -1.31 13.10 4.22
C PHE A 194 -0.64 14.34 3.62
N ASN A 195 0.07 14.17 2.52
CA ASN A 195 0.65 15.29 1.79
C ASN A 195 -0.42 16.25 1.28
N SER A 196 -0.11 17.54 1.18
CA SER A 196 -1.04 18.63 0.80
C SER A 196 -1.73 18.40 -0.54
N ASN A 197 -1.04 17.79 -1.50
CA ASN A 197 -1.55 17.51 -2.84
C ASN A 197 -2.37 16.21 -2.92
N PHE A 198 -2.45 15.43 -1.84
CA PHE A 198 -3.23 14.20 -1.81
C PHE A 198 -4.72 14.51 -1.98
N ASN A 199 -5.46 13.61 -2.64
CA ASN A 199 -6.90 13.81 -2.83
C ASN A 199 -7.67 13.64 -1.52
N ALA A 200 -8.47 14.64 -1.14
CA ALA A 200 -9.25 14.61 0.10
C ALA A 200 -10.24 13.44 0.16
N LEU A 201 -10.84 13.04 -0.97
CA LEU A 201 -11.71 11.87 -1.02
C LEU A 201 -10.98 10.59 -0.59
N SER A 202 -9.69 10.45 -0.93
CA SER A 202 -8.89 9.28 -0.53
C SER A 202 -8.70 9.22 0.99
N PHE A 203 -8.53 10.38 1.65
CA PHE A 203 -8.47 10.47 3.11
C PHE A 203 -9.81 10.08 3.74
N VAL A 204 -10.91 10.70 3.28
CA VAL A 204 -12.26 10.45 3.80
C VAL A 204 -12.67 8.98 3.60
N ALA A 205 -12.35 8.40 2.43
CA ALA A 205 -12.60 6.98 2.14
C ALA A 205 -11.74 6.03 2.99
N SER A 206 -10.47 6.36 3.25
CA SER A 206 -9.61 5.56 4.14
C SER A 206 -10.18 5.51 5.56
N TYR A 207 -10.67 6.63 6.05
CA TYR A 207 -11.34 6.67 7.34
C TYR A 207 -12.68 5.93 7.31
N ALA A 208 -13.46 6.00 6.22
CA ALA A 208 -14.69 5.23 6.05
C ALA A 208 -14.45 3.70 6.06
N PHE A 209 -13.36 3.23 5.45
CA PHE A 209 -12.98 1.81 5.56
C PHE A 209 -12.69 1.40 7.00
N PHE A 210 -12.18 2.31 7.80
CA PHE A 210 -11.90 2.05 9.20
C PHE A 210 -13.19 2.00 10.04
N THR A 211 -14.11 2.97 9.88
CA THR A 211 -15.38 3.03 10.62
C THR A 211 -16.37 1.94 10.23
N SER A 212 -16.36 1.48 8.98
CA SER A 212 -17.17 0.35 8.48
C SER A 212 -16.68 -1.04 8.93
N ASN A 213 -15.59 -1.12 9.72
CA ASN A 213 -14.97 -2.35 10.18
C ASN A 213 -14.38 -3.26 9.06
N THR A 214 -14.27 -2.76 7.83
CA THR A 214 -13.62 -3.51 6.75
C THR A 214 -12.09 -3.46 6.85
N ALA A 215 -11.55 -2.38 7.44
CA ALA A 215 -10.12 -2.21 7.67
C ALA A 215 -9.69 -2.80 9.02
N ALA A 216 -8.77 -3.76 9.00
CA ALA A 216 -8.22 -4.43 10.19
C ALA A 216 -6.84 -5.05 9.88
N ILE A 217 -6.19 -5.64 10.87
CA ILE A 217 -4.87 -6.25 10.72
C ILE A 217 -5.00 -7.75 11.01
N PRO A 218 -4.76 -8.63 10.03
CA PRO A 218 -4.68 -10.06 10.27
C PRO A 218 -3.45 -10.42 11.11
N GLU A 219 -3.60 -11.39 11.98
CA GLU A 219 -2.51 -11.96 12.79
C GLU A 219 -1.29 -12.27 11.92
N GLY A 220 -0.11 -11.96 12.45
CA GLY A 220 1.17 -12.13 11.75
C GLY A 220 1.49 -11.01 10.75
N GLY A 221 0.64 -9.96 10.64
CA GLY A 221 0.92 -8.78 9.81
C GLY A 221 1.21 -9.11 8.34
N SER A 222 2.12 -8.36 7.74
CA SER A 222 2.50 -8.49 6.32
C SER A 222 3.15 -9.84 6.01
N VAL A 223 4.07 -10.30 6.84
CA VAL A 223 4.76 -11.57 6.65
C VAL A 223 3.80 -12.75 6.82
N GLY A 224 2.93 -12.69 7.83
CA GLY A 224 1.90 -13.70 8.05
C GLY A 224 0.91 -13.80 6.89
N LEU A 225 0.50 -12.66 6.33
CA LEU A 225 -0.36 -12.62 5.14
C LEU A 225 0.30 -13.36 3.97
N VAL A 226 1.51 -12.98 3.62
CA VAL A 226 2.26 -13.58 2.50
C VAL A 226 2.55 -15.07 2.76
N GLY A 227 2.95 -15.42 3.98
CA GLY A 227 3.21 -16.82 4.37
C GLY A 227 1.99 -17.72 4.19
N ARG A 228 0.80 -17.24 4.55
CA ARG A 228 -0.46 -17.97 4.34
C ARG A 228 -0.82 -18.11 2.86
N MET A 229 -0.63 -17.05 2.05
CA MET A 229 -0.81 -17.14 0.59
C MET A 229 0.15 -18.14 -0.04
N LEU A 230 1.43 -18.12 0.36
CA LEU A 230 2.43 -19.08 -0.12
C LEU A 230 2.05 -20.51 0.26
N ALA A 231 1.70 -20.76 1.52
CA ALA A 231 1.26 -22.09 1.96
C ALA A 231 0.05 -22.58 1.15
N LYS A 232 -0.91 -21.69 0.84
CA LYS A 232 -2.05 -22.02 -0.03
C LYS A 232 -1.60 -22.35 -1.45
N PHE A 233 -0.70 -21.58 -2.03
CA PHE A 233 -0.14 -21.80 -3.37
C PHE A 233 0.56 -23.14 -3.47
N GLU A 234 1.43 -23.46 -2.51
CA GLU A 234 2.18 -24.73 -2.46
C GLU A 234 1.27 -25.92 -2.23
N SER A 235 0.26 -25.79 -1.36
CA SER A 235 -0.73 -26.86 -1.10
C SER A 235 -1.54 -27.25 -2.36
N LEU A 236 -1.67 -26.34 -3.31
CA LEU A 236 -2.29 -26.58 -4.61
C LEU A 236 -1.32 -27.14 -5.67
N GLY A 237 -0.06 -27.36 -5.31
CA GLY A 237 0.98 -27.91 -6.19
C GLY A 237 1.78 -26.87 -6.97
N GLY A 238 1.69 -25.59 -6.60
CA GLY A 238 2.49 -24.52 -7.18
C GLY A 238 3.98 -24.62 -6.80
N LYS A 239 4.86 -24.14 -7.67
CA LYS A 239 6.31 -24.09 -7.44
C LYS A 239 6.82 -22.67 -7.40
N LEU A 240 7.59 -22.31 -6.37
CA LEU A 240 8.22 -21.02 -6.20
C LEU A 240 9.74 -21.12 -6.38
N HIS A 241 10.31 -20.31 -7.27
CA HIS A 241 11.74 -20.18 -7.53
C HIS A 241 12.20 -18.80 -7.04
N LEU A 242 13.03 -18.79 -6.01
CA LEU A 242 13.56 -17.57 -5.38
C LEU A 242 14.98 -17.24 -5.88
N GLY A 243 15.34 -15.94 -5.86
CA GLY A 243 16.66 -15.46 -6.28
C GLY A 243 16.85 -15.43 -7.79
N ILE A 244 15.79 -15.58 -8.57
CA ILE A 244 15.84 -15.59 -10.04
C ILE A 244 15.18 -14.32 -10.60
N ASN A 245 16.01 -13.38 -11.05
CA ASN A 245 15.56 -12.17 -11.74
C ASN A 245 15.44 -12.45 -13.25
N ILE A 246 14.30 -12.12 -13.85
CA ILE A 246 14.10 -12.21 -15.28
C ILE A 246 14.78 -11.02 -15.95
N VAL A 247 15.73 -11.30 -16.83
CA VAL A 247 16.58 -10.30 -17.49
C VAL A 247 16.33 -10.17 -18.99
N LYS A 248 15.52 -11.05 -19.57
CA LYS A 248 15.15 -10.99 -20.99
C LYS A 248 13.83 -11.72 -21.26
N ILE A 249 13.03 -11.18 -22.17
CA ILE A 249 11.81 -11.79 -22.69
C ILE A 249 11.98 -11.92 -24.21
N ASN A 250 11.90 -13.14 -24.73
CA ASN A 250 12.04 -13.43 -26.16
C ASN A 250 10.65 -13.50 -26.80
N ILE A 251 10.38 -12.61 -27.75
CA ILE A 251 9.10 -12.50 -28.45
C ILE A 251 9.31 -12.83 -29.94
N VAL A 252 8.47 -13.72 -30.47
CA VAL A 252 8.41 -14.09 -31.89
C VAL A 252 6.92 -14.16 -32.28
N ASP A 253 6.55 -13.56 -33.39
CA ASP A 253 5.18 -13.59 -33.95
C ASP A 253 4.09 -13.28 -32.92
N SER A 254 4.27 -12.18 -32.17
CA SER A 254 3.34 -11.73 -31.12
C SER A 254 3.17 -12.70 -29.94
N GLN A 255 4.13 -13.60 -29.72
CA GLN A 255 4.13 -14.54 -28.60
C GLN A 255 5.47 -14.50 -27.85
N VAL A 256 5.39 -14.57 -26.53
CA VAL A 256 6.55 -14.86 -25.69
C VAL A 256 6.87 -16.35 -25.88
N VAL A 257 8.04 -16.64 -26.43
CA VAL A 257 8.51 -18.01 -26.67
C VAL A 257 9.39 -18.54 -25.53
N SER A 258 10.04 -17.65 -24.80
CA SER A 258 10.78 -17.96 -23.56
C SER A 258 11.14 -16.68 -22.82
N ILE A 259 11.50 -16.85 -21.54
CA ILE A 259 12.13 -15.82 -20.71
C ILE A 259 13.47 -16.32 -20.20
N LEU A 260 14.40 -15.42 -19.86
CA LEU A 260 15.74 -15.75 -19.39
C LEU A 260 15.94 -15.24 -17.96
N GLY A 261 16.31 -16.13 -17.05
CA GLY A 261 16.74 -15.78 -15.70
C GLY A 261 18.19 -15.28 -15.66
N ASN A 262 18.53 -14.49 -14.66
CA ASN A 262 19.90 -14.02 -14.42
C ASN A 262 20.91 -15.15 -14.13
N ASN A 263 20.42 -16.34 -13.81
CA ASN A 263 21.20 -17.58 -13.63
C ASN A 263 21.48 -18.32 -14.95
N GLY A 264 21.03 -17.78 -16.11
CA GLY A 264 21.18 -18.39 -17.43
C GLY A 264 20.07 -19.39 -17.79
N GLU A 265 19.11 -19.64 -16.92
CA GLU A 265 17.99 -20.54 -17.17
C GLU A 265 17.05 -19.99 -18.23
N VAL A 266 16.76 -20.79 -19.26
CA VAL A 266 15.76 -20.49 -20.29
C VAL A 266 14.43 -21.16 -19.91
N ILE A 267 13.45 -20.34 -19.58
CA ILE A 267 12.14 -20.77 -19.06
C ILE A 267 11.10 -20.66 -20.18
N LYS A 268 10.40 -21.78 -20.46
CA LYS A 268 9.32 -21.85 -21.44
C LYS A 268 7.99 -22.16 -20.79
N SER A 269 6.92 -21.55 -21.34
CA SER A 269 5.54 -21.73 -20.86
C SER A 269 4.52 -21.48 -21.98
N ASP A 270 3.29 -21.95 -21.80
CA ASP A 270 2.17 -21.60 -22.69
C ASP A 270 1.73 -20.14 -22.47
N ASN A 271 1.72 -19.69 -21.22
CA ASN A 271 1.35 -18.34 -20.86
C ASN A 271 2.29 -17.77 -19.80
N TYR A 272 2.43 -16.45 -19.80
CA TYR A 272 3.24 -15.70 -18.86
C TYR A 272 2.41 -14.59 -18.21
N ILE A 273 2.63 -14.33 -16.93
CA ILE A 273 1.98 -13.22 -16.21
C ILE A 273 3.05 -12.38 -15.53
N TRP A 274 3.10 -11.12 -15.88
CA TRP A 274 3.97 -10.15 -15.23
C TRP A 274 3.25 -9.57 -14.01
N CYS A 275 3.80 -9.81 -12.82
CA CYS A 275 3.22 -9.42 -11.53
C CYS A 275 4.11 -8.43 -10.74
N ALA A 276 5.07 -7.81 -11.40
CA ALA A 276 5.89 -6.74 -10.86
C ALA A 276 5.43 -5.37 -11.39
N ASP A 277 6.24 -4.32 -11.17
CA ASP A 277 5.98 -3.01 -11.73
C ASP A 277 6.04 -3.06 -13.28
N PRO A 278 5.00 -2.55 -13.98
CA PRO A 278 4.99 -2.53 -15.44
C PRO A 278 6.05 -1.63 -16.05
N HIS A 279 6.60 -0.64 -15.32
CA HIS A 279 7.68 0.20 -15.85
C HIS A 279 8.87 -0.67 -16.30
N SER A 280 9.35 -1.55 -15.42
CA SER A 280 10.49 -2.42 -15.76
C SER A 280 10.19 -3.40 -16.91
N LEU A 281 8.92 -3.83 -17.07
CA LEU A 281 8.55 -4.64 -18.21
C LEU A 281 8.72 -3.89 -19.53
N PHE A 282 8.12 -2.71 -19.65
CA PHE A 282 8.00 -2.00 -20.92
C PHE A 282 9.23 -1.15 -21.30
N TYR A 283 10.03 -0.74 -20.32
CA TYR A 283 11.22 0.08 -20.59
C TYR A 283 12.53 -0.71 -20.55
N ASP A 284 12.57 -1.86 -19.84
CA ASP A 284 13.80 -2.61 -19.67
C ASP A 284 13.81 -3.96 -20.42
N LEU A 285 12.64 -4.62 -20.62
CA LEU A 285 12.58 -6.01 -21.05
C LEU A 285 11.91 -6.26 -22.40
N ILE A 286 10.95 -5.40 -22.79
CA ILE A 286 10.26 -5.49 -24.08
C ILE A 286 10.18 -4.11 -24.75
N ASP A 287 9.79 -4.08 -26.03
CA ASP A 287 9.66 -2.86 -26.80
C ASP A 287 8.48 -1.99 -26.28
N GLU A 288 8.70 -0.69 -26.12
CA GLU A 288 7.69 0.30 -25.72
C GLU A 288 6.47 0.39 -26.62
N LYS A 289 6.51 -0.17 -27.85
CA LYS A 289 5.34 -0.26 -28.73
C LYS A 289 4.19 -1.06 -28.10
N TYR A 290 4.50 -1.93 -27.11
CA TYR A 290 3.53 -2.72 -26.36
C TYR A 290 2.96 -1.97 -25.14
N LEU A 291 3.52 -0.82 -24.76
CA LEU A 291 3.12 -0.04 -23.59
C LEU A 291 1.66 0.42 -23.73
N ASP A 292 0.85 0.13 -22.71
CA ASP A 292 -0.53 0.58 -22.66
C ASP A 292 -0.62 2.11 -22.66
N LYS A 293 -1.56 2.67 -23.42
CA LYS A 293 -1.74 4.11 -23.57
C LYS A 293 -2.03 4.86 -22.26
N ASN A 294 -2.71 4.21 -21.30
CA ASN A 294 -3.00 4.83 -20.00
C ASN A 294 -1.76 4.83 -19.11
N LEU A 295 -0.94 3.75 -19.15
CA LEU A 295 0.36 3.73 -18.47
C LEU A 295 1.29 4.80 -19.04
N ARG A 296 1.44 4.85 -20.39
CA ARG A 296 2.23 5.89 -21.04
C ARG A 296 1.77 7.29 -20.62
N TYR A 297 0.47 7.54 -20.66
CA TYR A 297 -0.07 8.83 -20.25
C TYR A 297 0.27 9.18 -18.80
N MET A 298 0.24 8.20 -17.88
CA MET A 298 0.60 8.44 -16.47
C MET A 298 2.10 8.71 -16.29
N TYR A 299 2.98 7.96 -16.98
CA TYR A 299 4.43 8.20 -16.94
C TYR A 299 4.84 9.54 -17.56
N ASP A 300 4.16 9.97 -18.64
CA ASP A 300 4.43 11.24 -19.33
C ASP A 300 3.89 12.46 -18.58
N ASN A 301 3.03 12.26 -17.59
CA ASN A 301 2.40 13.34 -16.80
C ASN A 301 2.62 13.15 -15.29
N PRO A 302 3.87 13.15 -14.79
CA PRO A 302 4.18 12.90 -13.38
C PRO A 302 3.55 13.93 -12.43
N GLN A 303 3.38 15.20 -12.86
CA GLN A 303 2.68 16.23 -12.08
C GLN A 303 1.19 15.93 -11.87
N GLY A 304 0.60 15.13 -12.75
CA GLY A 304 -0.82 14.74 -12.68
C GLY A 304 -1.05 13.36 -12.08
N TYR A 305 -0.01 12.54 -12.01
CA TYR A 305 -0.05 11.16 -11.51
C TYR A 305 1.16 10.91 -10.61
N VAL A 306 1.03 11.36 -9.37
CA VAL A 306 2.12 11.27 -8.39
C VAL A 306 2.26 9.84 -7.87
N SER A 307 3.48 9.36 -7.83
CA SER A 307 3.83 8.11 -7.14
C SER A 307 4.14 8.42 -5.67
N ASN A 308 3.38 7.83 -4.75
CA ASN A 308 3.66 7.97 -3.32
C ASN A 308 4.78 7.03 -2.90
N THR A 309 5.77 7.60 -2.25
CA THR A 309 6.87 6.89 -1.62
C THR A 309 7.05 7.37 -0.18
N CYS A 310 8.02 6.89 0.55
CA CYS A 310 8.30 7.37 1.91
C CYS A 310 9.76 7.20 2.33
N TYR A 311 10.18 8.04 3.26
CA TYR A 311 11.29 7.73 4.16
C TYR A 311 10.71 7.07 5.40
N GLN A 312 11.30 5.96 5.81
CA GLN A 312 10.83 5.17 6.93
C GLN A 312 11.98 4.85 7.88
N VAL A 313 11.73 4.95 9.18
CA VAL A 313 12.66 4.48 10.21
C VAL A 313 11.91 3.64 11.23
N ALA A 314 12.53 2.54 11.65
CA ALA A 314 12.04 1.67 12.71
C ALA A 314 12.97 1.74 13.94
N PHE A 315 12.36 1.91 15.12
CA PHE A 315 13.02 1.91 16.42
C PHE A 315 12.55 0.75 17.26
N GLY A 316 13.48 -0.02 17.83
CA GLY A 316 13.17 -0.97 18.89
C GLY A 316 13.16 -0.28 20.23
N ILE A 317 12.25 -0.67 21.12
CA ILE A 317 12.20 -0.19 22.50
C ILE A 317 12.96 -1.17 23.40
N ALA A 318 14.11 -0.75 23.92
CA ALA A 318 15.00 -1.57 24.71
C ALA A 318 14.63 -1.52 26.21
N THR A 319 13.44 -2.01 26.57
CA THR A 319 13.01 -2.13 27.96
C THR A 319 11.85 -3.11 28.07
N GLU A 320 11.78 -3.83 29.20
CA GLU A 320 10.66 -4.69 29.58
C GLU A 320 9.59 -3.93 30.39
N GLU A 321 9.85 -2.67 30.76
CA GLU A 321 8.90 -1.86 31.52
C GLU A 321 7.66 -1.50 30.68
N ASP A 322 6.51 -1.49 31.32
CA ASP A 322 5.31 -0.92 30.72
C ASP A 322 5.34 0.61 30.77
N LEU A 323 5.78 1.22 29.69
CA LEU A 323 5.98 2.65 29.57
C LEU A 323 4.69 3.46 29.36
N LYS A 324 3.51 2.81 29.36
CA LYS A 324 2.20 3.44 29.12
C LYS A 324 2.18 4.36 27.90
N LEU A 325 2.75 3.87 26.79
CA LEU A 325 2.79 4.62 25.55
C LEU A 325 1.42 4.63 24.84
N PRO A 326 1.14 5.62 24.00
CA PRO A 326 -0.07 5.62 23.18
C PRO A 326 -0.03 4.42 22.22
N LYS A 327 -1.21 3.87 21.91
CA LYS A 327 -1.36 2.75 20.97
C LYS A 327 -1.53 3.26 19.53
N GLY A 328 -1.21 2.41 18.55
CA GLY A 328 -1.46 2.69 17.14
C GLY A 328 -0.71 3.90 16.58
N SER A 329 -1.36 4.64 15.69
CA SER A 329 -0.77 5.77 14.98
C SER A 329 -1.06 7.10 15.69
N ILE A 330 -0.01 7.90 15.89
CA ILE A 330 -0.09 9.23 16.53
C ILE A 330 0.75 10.25 15.76
N ILE A 331 0.25 11.49 15.69
CA ILE A 331 1.01 12.65 15.24
C ILE A 331 1.10 13.69 16.37
N PHE A 332 2.19 14.42 16.42
CA PHE A 332 2.41 15.48 17.42
C PHE A 332 3.35 16.57 16.87
N PRO A 333 3.20 17.86 17.30
CA PRO A 333 4.09 18.93 16.90
C PRO A 333 5.48 18.72 17.48
N CYS A 334 6.50 19.10 16.71
CA CYS A 334 7.89 19.05 17.10
C CYS A 334 8.67 20.22 16.49
N ASP A 335 9.95 20.39 16.92
CA ASP A 335 10.85 21.34 16.28
C ASP A 335 11.00 21.01 14.78
N GLU A 336 11.21 22.04 13.95
CA GLU A 336 11.37 21.87 12.51
C GLU A 336 12.55 20.95 12.15
N TYR A 337 12.36 20.18 11.08
CA TYR A 337 13.37 19.31 10.50
C TYR A 337 13.14 19.11 9.01
N ASP A 338 14.25 18.93 8.27
CA ASP A 338 14.19 18.77 6.82
C ASP A 338 14.38 17.33 6.39
N VAL A 339 13.52 16.87 5.45
CA VAL A 339 13.62 15.57 4.80
C VAL A 339 13.55 15.77 3.29
N ALA A 340 14.66 15.49 2.61
CA ALA A 340 14.76 15.58 1.15
C ALA A 340 14.27 16.93 0.57
N GLY A 341 14.57 18.03 1.26
CA GLY A 341 14.22 19.40 0.85
C GLY A 341 12.84 19.88 1.27
N GLU A 342 12.11 19.09 2.05
CA GLU A 342 10.82 19.49 2.63
C GLU A 342 10.95 19.70 4.13
N THR A 343 10.46 20.84 4.65
CA THR A 343 10.45 21.16 6.07
C THR A 343 9.21 20.64 6.76
N HIS A 344 9.39 19.89 7.82
CA HIS A 344 8.34 19.32 8.66
C HIS A 344 8.41 19.89 10.08
N ASN A 345 7.27 20.09 10.72
CA ASN A 345 7.14 20.51 12.11
C ASN A 345 6.17 19.62 12.92
N PHE A 346 5.88 18.45 12.38
CA PHE A 346 5.13 17.38 13.04
C PHE A 346 5.87 16.06 12.86
N CYS A 347 5.89 15.27 13.93
CA CYS A 347 6.37 13.90 13.90
C CYS A 347 5.16 12.95 13.91
N GLY A 348 5.12 12.03 12.95
CA GLY A 348 4.17 10.92 12.91
C GLY A 348 4.87 9.62 13.28
N MET A 349 4.29 8.87 14.18
CA MET A 349 4.79 7.55 14.55
C MET A 349 3.66 6.55 14.70
N ARG A 350 3.95 5.27 14.48
CA ARG A 350 3.10 4.15 14.80
C ARG A 350 3.77 3.26 15.81
N PHE A 351 3.01 2.91 16.84
CA PHE A 351 3.43 1.98 17.86
C PHE A 351 2.88 0.58 17.55
N PHE A 352 3.79 -0.40 17.46
CA PHE A 352 3.46 -1.79 17.14
C PHE A 352 3.41 -2.61 18.44
N ASP A 353 2.20 -2.87 18.93
CA ASP A 353 1.91 -3.61 20.16
C ASP A 353 0.66 -4.49 20.05
N TYR A 354 0.06 -4.58 18.83
CA TYR A 354 -1.23 -5.23 18.62
C TYR A 354 -1.16 -6.75 18.57
N ASP A 355 -0.01 -7.32 18.21
CA ASP A 355 0.21 -8.76 18.05
C ASP A 355 1.42 -9.18 18.88
N GLU A 356 1.17 -9.79 20.05
CA GLU A 356 2.23 -10.20 20.97
C GLU A 356 3.16 -11.29 20.38
N THR A 357 2.73 -12.00 19.33
CA THR A 357 3.58 -12.99 18.63
C THR A 357 4.67 -12.33 17.80
N LEU A 358 4.42 -11.12 17.31
CA LEU A 358 5.37 -10.32 16.53
C LEU A 358 6.07 -9.25 17.39
N PHE A 359 5.35 -8.69 18.36
CA PHE A 359 5.77 -7.55 19.16
C PHE A 359 5.58 -7.85 20.65
N PRO A 360 6.31 -8.83 21.22
CA PRO A 360 6.24 -9.08 22.66
C PRO A 360 6.72 -7.86 23.45
N MET A 361 6.38 -7.79 24.73
CA MET A 361 6.61 -6.60 25.58
C MET A 361 8.05 -6.09 25.50
N GLU A 362 9.01 -7.00 25.48
CA GLU A 362 10.46 -6.71 25.43
C GLU A 362 10.98 -6.39 24.01
N LYS A 363 10.14 -6.51 22.98
CA LYS A 363 10.50 -6.31 21.56
C LYS A 363 9.51 -5.43 20.79
N ARG A 364 8.93 -4.45 21.47
CA ARG A 364 8.02 -3.48 20.85
C ARG A 364 8.77 -2.56 19.87
N VAL A 365 8.08 -2.12 18.85
CA VAL A 365 8.63 -1.31 17.76
C VAL A 365 7.83 -0.03 17.57
N ILE A 366 8.52 1.06 17.32
CA ILE A 366 7.95 2.32 16.80
C ILE A 366 8.45 2.48 15.37
N GLN A 367 7.56 2.86 14.45
CA GLN A 367 7.93 3.27 13.10
C GLN A 367 7.48 4.69 12.81
N CYS A 368 8.34 5.46 12.16
CA CYS A 368 8.00 6.76 11.58
C CYS A 368 8.03 6.63 10.05
N ASN A 369 6.95 7.04 9.40
CA ASN A 369 6.82 7.07 7.96
C ASN A 369 6.59 8.51 7.51
N ILE A 370 7.55 9.09 6.80
CA ILE A 370 7.43 10.42 6.21
C ILE A 370 7.10 10.24 4.75
N LEU A 371 5.89 10.62 4.39
CA LEU A 371 5.40 10.51 3.01
C LEU A 371 6.20 11.42 2.09
N GLN A 372 6.53 10.93 0.93
CA GLN A 372 7.33 11.59 -0.09
C GLN A 372 6.75 11.36 -1.49
N ASN A 373 7.26 12.09 -2.47
CA ASN A 373 6.82 12.06 -3.86
C ASN A 373 8.00 11.90 -4.84
N ASP A 374 7.74 12.10 -6.12
CA ASP A 374 8.71 11.98 -7.22
C ASP A 374 9.94 12.88 -7.08
N GLU A 375 9.79 14.09 -6.52
CA GLU A 375 10.90 15.05 -6.34
C GLU A 375 11.83 14.58 -5.24
N ASN A 376 11.26 14.11 -4.14
CA ASN A 376 12.04 13.53 -3.05
C ASN A 376 12.77 12.26 -3.47
N TYR A 377 12.18 11.44 -4.37
CA TYR A 377 12.89 10.30 -4.97
C TYR A 377 14.16 10.74 -5.69
N ALA A 378 14.10 11.82 -6.48
CA ALA A 378 15.26 12.34 -7.21
C ALA A 378 16.39 12.75 -6.27
N TYR A 379 16.07 13.38 -5.12
CA TYR A 379 17.03 13.70 -4.07
C TYR A 379 17.76 12.45 -3.55
N TRP A 380 17.01 11.43 -3.14
CA TRP A 380 17.58 10.18 -2.61
C TRP A 380 18.38 9.41 -3.66
N PHE A 381 17.90 9.40 -4.90
CA PHE A 381 18.59 8.75 -6.01
C PHE A 381 19.92 9.44 -6.33
N GLY A 382 19.95 10.78 -6.29
CA GLY A 382 21.18 11.57 -6.43
C GLY A 382 22.21 11.26 -5.34
N LEU A 383 21.77 11.18 -4.08
CA LEU A 383 22.64 10.82 -2.94
C LEU A 383 23.23 9.40 -3.08
N LYS A 384 22.52 8.46 -3.68
CA LYS A 384 23.00 7.07 -3.84
C LYS A 384 24.27 6.97 -4.67
N ASN A 385 24.59 7.97 -5.49
CA ASN A 385 25.89 8.03 -6.21
C ASN A 385 27.09 8.13 -5.24
N ASN A 386 26.84 8.60 -4.00
CA ASN A 386 27.79 8.55 -2.90
C ASN A 386 27.17 7.79 -1.72
N ILE A 387 27.48 6.50 -1.61
CA ILE A 387 26.87 5.61 -0.60
C ILE A 387 27.13 6.06 0.84
N SER A 388 28.28 6.73 1.10
CA SER A 388 28.60 7.28 2.41
C SER A 388 27.64 8.41 2.77
N LEU A 389 27.47 9.39 1.90
CA LEU A 389 26.54 10.51 2.10
C LEU A 389 25.09 10.03 2.21
N TYR A 390 24.70 9.07 1.37
CA TYR A 390 23.37 8.45 1.43
C TYR A 390 23.10 7.80 2.80
N ASN A 391 24.07 7.05 3.33
CA ASN A 391 23.91 6.41 4.64
C ASN A 391 23.98 7.43 5.79
N GLN A 392 24.82 8.45 5.69
CA GLN A 392 24.89 9.55 6.67
C GLN A 392 23.55 10.28 6.76
N GLU A 393 22.94 10.64 5.62
CA GLU A 393 21.64 11.34 5.62
C GLU A 393 20.52 10.49 6.21
N LYS A 394 20.47 9.20 5.89
CA LYS A 394 19.51 8.27 6.49
C LYS A 394 19.68 8.17 8.01
N GLN A 395 20.92 8.13 8.48
CA GLN A 395 21.21 8.07 9.92
C GLN A 395 20.88 9.39 10.62
N ARG A 396 21.25 10.54 10.02
CA ARG A 396 20.90 11.88 10.52
C ARG A 396 19.41 12.00 10.79
N LEU A 397 18.59 11.61 9.81
CA LEU A 397 17.13 11.66 9.95
C LEU A 397 16.60 10.69 11.02
N ALA A 398 17.20 9.52 11.17
CA ALA A 398 16.82 8.59 12.22
C ALA A 398 17.13 9.17 13.61
N ASP A 399 18.31 9.78 13.79
CA ASP A 399 18.69 10.41 15.04
C ASP A 399 17.84 11.65 15.35
N ASP A 400 17.53 12.46 14.33
CA ASP A 400 16.64 13.60 14.45
C ASP A 400 15.22 13.18 14.92
N LEU A 401 14.65 12.16 14.34
CA LEU A 401 13.33 11.65 14.73
C LEU A 401 13.36 11.02 16.12
N ARG A 402 14.43 10.25 16.45
CA ARG A 402 14.62 9.70 17.78
C ARG A 402 14.57 10.77 18.86
N LEU A 403 15.35 11.85 18.71
CA LEU A 403 15.39 12.95 19.66
C LEU A 403 14.02 13.64 19.84
N ARG A 404 13.24 13.79 18.77
CA ARG A 404 11.88 14.35 18.84
C ARG A 404 10.90 13.43 19.57
N ILE A 405 11.01 12.12 19.36
CA ILE A 405 10.19 11.13 20.07
C ILE A 405 10.58 11.12 21.56
N GLU A 406 11.85 11.08 21.88
CA GLU A 406 12.35 11.11 23.27
C GLU A 406 11.96 12.41 23.99
N LYS A 407 12.03 13.57 23.31
CA LYS A 407 11.56 14.87 23.85
C LYS A 407 10.05 14.84 24.15
N LYS A 408 9.25 14.22 23.27
CA LYS A 408 7.79 14.09 23.47
C LYS A 408 7.43 13.08 24.54
N TYR A 409 8.18 11.99 24.62
CA TYR A 409 7.99 10.87 25.53
C TYR A 409 9.26 10.60 26.34
N PRO A 410 9.52 11.39 27.41
CA PRO A 410 10.77 11.30 28.20
C PRO A 410 11.04 9.90 28.77
N GLN A 411 9.99 9.08 28.99
CA GLN A 411 10.14 7.69 29.41
C GLN A 411 10.85 6.81 28.35
N LEU A 412 11.02 7.29 27.12
CA LEU A 412 11.76 6.61 26.03
C LEU A 412 13.22 7.07 25.93
N GLU A 413 13.64 8.08 26.70
CA GLU A 413 14.99 8.62 26.62
C GLU A 413 16.04 7.52 26.83
N GLY A 414 16.95 7.39 25.87
CA GLY A 414 18.01 6.38 25.86
C GLY A 414 17.54 4.93 25.65
N LYS A 415 16.24 4.69 25.41
CA LYS A 415 15.68 3.35 25.23
C LYS A 415 15.35 3.01 23.77
N LEU A 416 15.55 3.94 22.82
CA LEU A 416 15.27 3.73 21.41
C LEU A 416 16.53 3.28 20.65
N ILE A 417 16.44 2.12 20.00
CA ILE A 417 17.47 1.54 19.14
C ILE A 417 17.05 1.68 17.69
N VAL A 418 17.87 2.30 16.83
CA VAL A 418 17.60 2.35 15.38
C VAL A 418 17.77 0.94 14.81
N LEU A 419 16.68 0.35 14.34
CA LEU A 419 16.67 -0.99 13.73
C LEU A 419 16.91 -0.96 12.23
N GLY A 420 16.48 0.11 11.56
CA GLY A 420 16.67 0.28 10.14
C GLY A 420 16.04 1.54 9.60
N THR A 421 16.58 2.01 8.47
CA THR A 421 16.14 3.19 7.74
C THR A 421 15.93 2.84 6.28
N TYR A 422 14.82 3.26 5.70
CA TYR A 422 14.41 2.94 4.34
C TYR A 422 14.06 4.24 3.62
N SER A 423 14.62 4.45 2.46
CA SER A 423 14.33 5.60 1.60
C SER A 423 13.55 5.14 0.36
N PRO A 424 13.01 6.05 -0.45
CA PRO A 424 12.41 5.70 -1.74
C PRO A 424 13.27 4.77 -2.61
N VAL A 425 14.57 4.97 -2.62
CA VAL A 425 15.51 4.13 -3.38
C VAL A 425 15.61 2.69 -2.85
N THR A 426 15.31 2.47 -1.57
CA THR A 426 15.23 1.12 -1.00
C THR A 426 14.11 0.33 -1.66
N PHE A 427 12.92 0.93 -1.83
CA PHE A 427 11.78 0.28 -2.47
C PHE A 427 12.03 0.00 -3.96
N THR A 428 12.67 0.93 -4.70
CA THR A 428 13.10 0.66 -6.08
C THR A 428 14.05 -0.53 -6.14
N THR A 429 15.04 -0.59 -5.26
CA THR A 429 16.01 -1.69 -5.24
C THR A 429 15.36 -3.02 -4.90
N TRP A 430 14.45 -3.02 -3.92
CA TRP A 430 13.79 -4.24 -3.43
C TRP A 430 12.72 -4.76 -4.40
N CYS A 431 11.82 -3.90 -4.87
CA CYS A 431 10.64 -4.31 -5.65
C CYS A 431 10.69 -3.95 -7.13
N ASN A 432 11.75 -3.28 -7.63
CA ASN A 432 11.79 -2.58 -8.92
C ASN A 432 10.66 -1.54 -9.05
N ALA A 433 10.15 -1.02 -7.92
CA ALA A 433 9.05 -0.07 -7.92
C ALA A 433 9.45 1.25 -8.59
N TYR A 434 8.63 1.73 -9.52
CA TYR A 434 8.84 3.00 -10.21
C TYR A 434 8.96 4.14 -9.19
N LYS A 435 10.12 4.81 -9.19
CA LYS A 435 10.45 5.89 -8.24
C LYS A 435 10.19 5.54 -6.76
N GLY A 436 10.35 4.25 -6.41
CA GLY A 436 10.14 3.77 -5.04
C GLY A 436 8.69 3.83 -4.56
N GLY A 437 7.72 3.88 -5.48
CA GLY A 437 6.31 3.96 -5.14
C GLY A 437 5.80 2.69 -4.48
N TYR A 438 5.28 2.80 -3.25
CA TYR A 438 4.66 1.69 -2.52
C TYR A 438 3.19 1.46 -2.91
N MET A 439 2.59 2.42 -3.63
CA MET A 439 1.25 2.32 -4.22
C MET A 439 1.28 2.83 -5.65
N SER A 440 0.26 2.46 -6.44
CA SER A 440 0.08 2.98 -7.79
C SER A 440 -0.17 4.49 -7.79
N PHE A 441 -0.11 5.09 -8.97
CA PHE A 441 -0.31 6.51 -9.20
C PHE A 441 -1.57 7.07 -8.54
N ASN A 442 -1.44 8.25 -7.93
CA ASN A 442 -2.56 9.03 -7.42
C ASN A 442 -2.84 10.22 -8.35
N PRO A 443 -4.02 10.26 -8.98
CA PRO A 443 -4.39 11.37 -9.84
C PRO A 443 -4.60 12.64 -9.01
N GLN A 444 -3.93 13.72 -9.43
CA GLN A 444 -4.03 15.05 -8.84
C GLN A 444 -5.26 15.80 -9.36
N LYS A 445 -5.54 16.98 -8.79
CA LYS A 445 -6.64 17.84 -9.23
C LYS A 445 -6.61 18.05 -10.75
N GLY A 446 -7.75 17.81 -11.41
CA GLY A 446 -7.89 17.93 -12.87
C GLY A 446 -7.59 16.65 -13.65
N TYR A 447 -6.97 15.64 -13.02
CA TYR A 447 -6.69 14.35 -13.64
C TYR A 447 -7.70 13.29 -13.23
N LYS A 448 -7.91 12.27 -14.09
CA LYS A 448 -8.92 11.23 -13.88
C LYS A 448 -8.26 9.89 -13.54
N ASN A 449 -8.97 9.06 -12.80
CA ASN A 449 -8.57 7.67 -12.60
C ASN A 449 -8.32 6.97 -13.95
N LYS A 450 -7.26 6.16 -13.98
CA LYS A 450 -6.88 5.34 -15.13
C LYS A 450 -6.95 3.87 -14.77
N TYR A 451 -7.36 3.09 -15.74
CA TYR A 451 -7.49 1.64 -15.64
C TYR A 451 -6.78 1.00 -16.82
N VAL A 452 -5.95 0.01 -16.54
CA VAL A 452 -5.13 -0.71 -17.52
C VAL A 452 -5.66 -2.13 -17.64
N LYS A 453 -5.70 -2.64 -18.86
CA LYS A 453 -6.15 -4.02 -19.11
C LYS A 453 -5.08 -5.01 -18.67
N SER A 454 -5.52 -6.19 -18.24
CA SER A 454 -4.61 -7.32 -18.00
C SER A 454 -4.00 -7.90 -19.27
N THR A 455 -4.54 -7.59 -20.44
CA THR A 455 -3.96 -7.97 -21.74
C THR A 455 -2.97 -6.92 -22.24
N ILE A 456 -1.92 -7.35 -22.91
CA ILE A 456 -0.95 -6.47 -23.58
C ILE A 456 -1.25 -6.48 -25.09
N LYS A 457 -1.57 -5.30 -25.65
CA LYS A 457 -1.89 -5.18 -27.07
C LYS A 457 -0.72 -5.64 -27.94
N GLY A 458 -0.96 -6.56 -28.85
CA GLY A 458 0.05 -7.11 -29.75
C GLY A 458 0.80 -8.32 -29.17
N LEU A 459 0.45 -8.80 -27.97
CA LEU A 459 0.97 -10.03 -27.39
C LEU A 459 -0.19 -10.95 -26.99
N ASN A 460 -0.08 -12.24 -27.32
CA ASN A 460 -1.18 -13.18 -27.18
C ASN A 460 -1.11 -14.02 -25.89
N ASN A 461 0.07 -14.16 -25.28
CA ASN A 461 0.30 -15.04 -24.14
C ASN A 461 1.06 -14.39 -22.98
N LEU A 462 1.18 -13.05 -22.97
CA LEU A 462 1.71 -12.29 -21.85
C LEU A 462 0.61 -11.39 -21.26
N TYR A 463 0.40 -11.49 -19.95
CA TYR A 463 -0.63 -10.77 -19.20
C TYR A 463 -0.02 -9.94 -18.08
N LEU A 464 -0.76 -8.91 -17.62
CA LEU A 464 -0.40 -8.05 -16.49
C LEU A 464 -1.30 -8.34 -15.28
N ALA A 465 -0.69 -8.48 -14.11
CA ALA A 465 -1.38 -8.51 -12.83
C ALA A 465 -0.55 -7.73 -11.80
N SER A 466 -0.96 -6.53 -11.46
CA SER A 466 -0.22 -5.65 -10.57
C SER A 466 -1.14 -4.62 -9.94
N GLN A 467 -0.78 -4.07 -8.79
CA GLN A 467 -1.47 -2.89 -8.25
C GLN A 467 -1.43 -1.69 -9.20
N TRP A 468 -0.44 -1.63 -10.09
CA TRP A 468 -0.23 -0.54 -11.05
C TRP A 468 -1.22 -0.51 -12.23
N ILE A 469 -2.08 -1.53 -12.38
CA ILE A 469 -3.11 -1.54 -13.43
C ILE A 469 -4.31 -0.62 -13.12
N GLN A 470 -4.32 -0.03 -11.93
CA GLN A 470 -5.36 0.90 -11.51
C GLN A 470 -4.77 1.99 -10.63
N THR A 471 -5.17 3.24 -10.87
CA THR A 471 -4.82 4.36 -9.96
C THR A 471 -5.32 4.10 -8.55
N GLY A 472 -4.53 4.51 -7.55
CA GLY A 472 -4.73 4.25 -6.15
C GLY A 472 -4.08 2.95 -5.65
N GLY A 473 -4.09 1.88 -6.44
CA GLY A 473 -3.41 0.62 -6.11
C GLY A 473 -3.77 -0.01 -4.77
N GLY A 474 -2.76 -0.58 -4.11
CA GLY A 474 -2.86 -1.20 -2.79
C GLY A 474 -3.16 -2.70 -2.82
N LEU A 475 -3.09 -3.34 -1.64
CA LEU A 475 -3.21 -4.79 -1.48
C LEU A 475 -4.48 -5.40 -2.10
N PRO A 476 -5.69 -4.80 -1.93
CA PRO A 476 -6.90 -5.36 -2.54
C PRO A 476 -6.84 -5.41 -4.07
N ILE A 477 -6.29 -4.35 -4.68
CA ILE A 477 -6.13 -4.27 -6.14
C ILE A 477 -5.04 -5.23 -6.61
N ALA A 478 -3.92 -5.34 -5.89
CA ALA A 478 -2.88 -6.32 -6.18
C ALA A 478 -3.45 -7.75 -6.22
N ALA A 479 -4.20 -8.15 -5.20
CA ALA A 479 -4.82 -9.47 -5.12
C ALA A 479 -5.88 -9.70 -6.21
N ALA A 480 -6.80 -8.74 -6.40
CA ALA A 480 -7.84 -8.83 -7.43
C ALA A 480 -7.25 -8.88 -8.85
N SER A 481 -6.14 -8.16 -9.10
CA SER A 481 -5.49 -8.17 -10.42
C SER A 481 -4.99 -9.55 -10.84
N GLY A 482 -4.52 -10.36 -9.88
CA GLY A 482 -4.14 -11.75 -10.12
C GLY A 482 -5.32 -12.58 -10.64
N LYS A 483 -6.49 -12.47 -9.98
CA LYS A 483 -7.73 -13.10 -10.43
C LYS A 483 -8.12 -12.61 -11.82
N PHE A 484 -8.12 -11.30 -12.05
CA PHE A 484 -8.50 -10.70 -13.34
C PHE A 484 -7.66 -11.22 -14.50
N ALA A 485 -6.33 -11.32 -14.32
CA ALA A 485 -5.45 -11.86 -15.37
C ALA A 485 -5.80 -13.30 -15.72
N ILE A 486 -6.11 -14.15 -14.73
CA ILE A 486 -6.51 -15.53 -14.96
C ILE A 486 -7.86 -15.64 -15.64
N ASP A 487 -8.87 -14.85 -15.23
CA ASP A 487 -10.19 -14.86 -15.84
C ASP A 487 -10.13 -14.43 -17.32
N ILE A 488 -9.33 -13.41 -17.64
CA ILE A 488 -9.10 -12.98 -19.02
C ILE A 488 -8.34 -14.04 -19.82
N MET A 489 -7.29 -14.62 -19.26
CA MET A 489 -6.51 -15.67 -19.91
C MET A 489 -7.39 -16.90 -20.25
N LYS A 490 -8.38 -17.23 -19.40
CA LYS A 490 -9.37 -18.30 -19.66
C LYS A 490 -10.34 -17.95 -20.77
N SER A 491 -10.78 -16.68 -20.86
CA SER A 491 -11.73 -16.23 -21.86
C SER A 491 -11.13 -16.01 -23.24
N SER A 492 -9.80 -15.93 -23.34
CA SER A 492 -9.05 -15.78 -24.61
C SER A 492 -8.77 -17.11 -25.30
N ARG A 493 -9.33 -18.18 -24.80
CA ARG A 493 -9.32 -19.53 -25.40
C ARG A 493 -10.56 -19.69 -26.26
#